data_cbddf5ebf7b96966ce928516884112a2
#
_entry.id   cbddf5ebf7b96966ce928516884112a2
#
_cell.length_a   1.000
_cell.length_b   1.000
_cell.length_c   1.000
_cell.angle_alpha   90.00
_cell.angle_beta   90.00
_cell.angle_gamma   90.00
#
_symmetry.space_group_name_H-M   'P 1'
#
loop_
_entity.id
_entity.type
_entity.pdbx_description
1 polymer ?
#
loop_
_entity_poly.entity_id
_entity_poly.type
_entity_poly.pdbx_seq_one_letter_code
_entity_poly.pdbx_strand_id
1 'polypeptide(L)'
;MNEPIEREGLLYKADELRRYYELPSDEPDAVLGVCDTAEGGGDYTFLPVAYVYGNDYYIEDCVCDNGLPEVTDALCAEVLLKHNVKQCQFESNSAGGRTADKVQELVKLKGGTTHITKKRTTANKLTKIIVNSDFVKKRFLFKDASKYSANSPYGRMMNMMCSFTVTGKNKNDDVPDGLAQLAEYIQSLEGAKVEVFKRPF
;
A
#
# COMPACT_ATOMS: atom_id res chain seq x y z
N MET A 1 -28.39 -23.42 -3.99
CA MET A 1 -27.48 -22.47 -3.23
C MET A 1 -26.09 -23.00 -3.45
N ASN A 2 -25.25 -22.25 -4.18
CA ASN A 2 -23.85 -22.63 -4.35
C ASN A 2 -23.10 -22.08 -3.12
N GLU A 3 -22.64 -22.95 -2.26
CA GLU A 3 -21.69 -22.60 -1.22
C GLU A 3 -20.43 -22.04 -1.88
N PRO A 4 -19.86 -20.93 -1.36
CA PRO A 4 -18.59 -20.43 -1.86
C PRO A 4 -17.55 -21.53 -1.63
N ILE A 5 -16.87 -21.98 -2.68
CA ILE A 5 -15.72 -22.87 -2.55
C ILE A 5 -14.68 -22.12 -1.73
N GLU A 6 -14.52 -22.47 -0.45
CA GLU A 6 -13.40 -21.99 0.36
C GLU A 6 -12.11 -22.43 -0.33
N ARG A 7 -11.40 -21.47 -0.92
CA ARG A 7 -10.05 -21.74 -1.45
C ARG A 7 -9.14 -21.98 -0.26
N GLU A 8 -8.72 -23.22 -0.08
CA GLU A 8 -7.70 -23.56 0.93
C GLU A 8 -6.44 -22.73 0.70
N GLY A 9 -5.85 -22.20 1.79
CA GLY A 9 -4.59 -21.48 1.76
C GLY A 9 -4.68 -19.98 1.48
N LEU A 10 -5.86 -19.36 1.52
CA LEU A 10 -5.98 -17.90 1.48
C LEU A 10 -5.23 -17.25 2.65
N LEU A 11 -4.34 -16.30 2.35
CA LEU A 11 -3.61 -15.56 3.37
C LEU A 11 -4.50 -14.50 4.05
N TYR A 12 -5.37 -13.86 3.26
CA TYR A 12 -6.28 -12.81 3.72
C TYR A 12 -7.72 -13.20 3.40
N LYS A 13 -8.48 -13.57 4.43
CA LYS A 13 -9.91 -13.81 4.28
C LYS A 13 -10.67 -12.51 4.52
N ALA A 14 -11.66 -12.24 3.67
CA ALA A 14 -12.38 -10.97 3.69
C ALA A 14 -13.10 -10.68 5.02
N ASP A 15 -13.56 -11.72 5.71
CA ASP A 15 -14.22 -11.68 7.03
C ASP A 15 -13.25 -11.52 8.21
N GLU A 16 -11.96 -11.81 8.02
CA GLU A 16 -10.91 -11.61 9.02
C GLU A 16 -10.30 -10.19 8.97
N LEU A 17 -10.58 -9.42 7.91
CA LEU A 17 -10.02 -8.07 7.75
C LEU A 17 -10.81 -7.04 8.56
N ARG A 18 -10.09 -6.17 9.25
CA ARG A 18 -10.70 -5.03 9.94
C ARG A 18 -11.29 -4.06 8.92
N ARG A 19 -12.52 -3.62 9.17
CA ARG A 19 -13.25 -2.72 8.27
C ARG A 19 -13.59 -1.43 8.98
N TYR A 20 -13.73 -0.36 8.20
CA TYR A 20 -14.27 0.90 8.66
C TYR A 20 -15.29 1.46 7.68
N TYR A 21 -16.25 2.19 8.20
CA TYR A 21 -17.30 2.82 7.43
C TYR A 21 -17.00 4.30 7.16
N GLU A 22 -16.43 4.97 8.15
CA GLU A 22 -16.01 6.37 8.12
C GLU A 22 -14.67 6.52 8.83
N LEU A 23 -13.88 7.50 8.38
CA LEU A 23 -12.66 7.87 9.07
C LEU A 23 -13.00 8.51 10.43
N PRO A 24 -12.08 8.46 11.42
CA PRO A 24 -12.19 9.28 12.61
C PRO A 24 -12.38 10.76 12.27
N SER A 25 -13.10 11.50 13.12
CA SER A 25 -13.39 12.92 12.92
C SER A 25 -12.18 13.83 13.11
N ASP A 26 -11.18 13.34 13.80
CA ASP A 26 -9.94 14.07 14.07
C ASP A 26 -9.02 14.05 12.84
N GLU A 27 -8.09 14.99 12.79
CA GLU A 27 -7.03 15.00 11.78
C GLU A 27 -6.10 13.78 11.98
N PRO A 28 -5.66 13.11 10.92
CA PRO A 28 -4.73 12.00 11.04
C PRO A 28 -3.35 12.49 11.52
N ASP A 29 -2.68 11.67 12.33
CA ASP A 29 -1.31 11.92 12.80
C ASP A 29 -0.33 12.01 11.62
N ALA A 30 -0.58 11.26 10.57
CA ALA A 30 0.17 11.29 9.31
C ALA A 30 -0.65 10.69 8.15
N VAL A 31 -0.26 11.03 6.93
CA VAL A 31 -0.73 10.36 5.71
C VAL A 31 0.49 9.83 4.97
N LEU A 32 0.55 8.52 4.81
CA LEU A 32 1.68 7.78 4.27
C LEU A 32 1.32 7.03 2.99
N GLY A 33 2.30 6.79 2.15
CA GLY A 33 2.18 5.91 0.99
C GLY A 33 3.45 5.11 0.73
N VAL A 34 3.30 3.99 0.08
CA VAL A 34 4.39 3.27 -0.60
C VAL A 34 3.97 3.01 -2.02
N CYS A 35 4.92 2.84 -2.93
CA CYS A 35 4.64 2.50 -4.31
C CYS A 35 5.50 1.32 -4.75
N ASP A 36 4.84 0.26 -5.15
CA ASP A 36 5.40 -0.82 -5.95
C ASP A 36 5.08 -0.56 -7.42
N THR A 37 6.10 -0.46 -8.26
CA THR A 37 5.95 -0.07 -9.67
C THR A 37 5.96 -1.29 -10.57
N ALA A 38 5.04 -1.33 -11.54
CA ALA A 38 5.00 -2.38 -12.54
C ALA A 38 6.33 -2.50 -13.30
N GLU A 39 6.85 -3.73 -13.42
CA GLU A 39 8.04 -4.02 -14.23
C GLU A 39 7.70 -4.34 -15.69
N GLY A 40 6.42 -4.36 -16.04
CA GLY A 40 5.88 -4.62 -17.38
C GLY A 40 5.03 -5.90 -17.45
N GLY A 41 4.45 -6.17 -18.62
CA GLY A 41 3.86 -7.49 -18.92
C GLY A 41 2.58 -7.90 -18.20
N GLY A 42 1.91 -6.99 -17.50
CA GLY A 42 0.66 -7.28 -16.79
C GLY A 42 0.74 -7.10 -15.29
N ASP A 43 1.91 -6.70 -14.76
CA ASP A 43 2.07 -6.32 -13.36
C ASP A 43 1.36 -4.99 -13.08
N TYR A 44 0.94 -4.80 -11.84
CA TYR A 44 0.24 -3.60 -11.42
C TYR A 44 1.17 -2.64 -10.70
N THR A 45 1.09 -1.36 -11.06
CA THR A 45 1.56 -0.29 -10.18
C THR A 45 0.55 -0.18 -9.03
N PHE A 46 1.05 -0.37 -7.82
CA PHE A 46 0.22 -0.32 -6.61
C PHE A 46 0.76 0.71 -5.62
N LEU A 47 -0.07 1.70 -5.30
CA LEU A 47 0.24 2.74 -4.33
C LEU A 47 -0.93 2.88 -3.34
N PRO A 48 -0.91 2.20 -2.20
CA PRO A 48 -1.87 2.43 -1.12
C PRO A 48 -1.57 3.72 -0.37
N VAL A 49 -2.63 4.43 0.02
CA VAL A 49 -2.58 5.61 0.89
C VAL A 49 -3.16 5.25 2.24
N ALA A 50 -2.37 5.40 3.29
CA ALA A 50 -2.74 5.10 4.66
C ALA A 50 -2.85 6.37 5.50
N TYR A 51 -4.01 6.56 6.16
CA TYR A 51 -4.24 7.57 7.19
C TYR A 51 -3.94 6.96 8.55
N VAL A 52 -3.08 7.61 9.31
CA VAL A 52 -2.57 7.12 10.60
C VAL A 52 -3.35 7.76 11.73
N TYR A 53 -3.92 6.94 12.61
CA TYR A 53 -4.55 7.37 13.86
C TYR A 53 -4.03 6.48 15.00
N GLY A 54 -3.03 6.98 15.72
CA GLY A 54 -2.34 6.20 16.74
C GLY A 54 -1.67 4.95 16.15
N ASN A 55 -2.21 3.80 16.52
CA ASN A 55 -1.71 2.50 16.07
C ASN A 55 -2.56 1.86 14.97
N ASP A 56 -3.53 2.54 14.43
CA ASP A 56 -4.43 2.09 13.37
C ASP A 56 -4.13 2.81 12.05
N TYR A 57 -4.11 2.04 10.97
CA TYR A 57 -3.76 2.52 9.63
C TYR A 57 -4.94 2.28 8.69
N TYR A 58 -5.64 3.35 8.34
CA TYR A 58 -6.82 3.32 7.48
C TYR A 58 -6.38 3.41 6.03
N ILE A 59 -6.55 2.34 5.27
CA ILE A 59 -6.27 2.33 3.83
C ILE A 59 -7.41 3.08 3.14
N GLU A 60 -7.18 4.37 2.85
CA GLU A 60 -8.24 5.26 2.36
C GLU A 60 -8.34 5.29 0.84
N ASP A 61 -7.24 5.17 0.13
CA ASP A 61 -7.24 5.18 -1.33
C ASP A 61 -6.08 4.37 -1.88
N CYS A 62 -6.09 4.10 -3.17
CA CYS A 62 -4.94 3.48 -3.82
C CYS A 62 -4.92 3.75 -5.33
N VAL A 63 -3.73 3.73 -5.91
CA VAL A 63 -3.53 3.38 -7.31
C VAL A 63 -3.39 1.86 -7.38
N CYS A 64 -4.14 1.23 -8.28
CA CYS A 64 -4.02 -0.19 -8.59
C CYS A 64 -4.31 -0.32 -10.09
N ASP A 65 -3.27 -0.14 -10.91
CA ASP A 65 -3.42 0.00 -12.36
C ASP A 65 -2.24 -0.64 -13.11
N ASN A 66 -2.51 -1.30 -14.22
CA ASN A 66 -1.51 -1.96 -15.07
C ASN A 66 -1.34 -1.26 -16.43
N GLY A 67 -1.69 0.02 -16.49
CA GLY A 67 -1.48 0.86 -17.68
C GLY A 67 -0.01 1.20 -17.92
N LEU A 68 0.21 1.95 -18.99
CA LEU A 68 1.54 2.43 -19.32
C LEU A 68 2.10 3.37 -18.24
N PRO A 69 3.43 3.48 -18.10
CA PRO A 69 4.05 4.34 -17.08
C PRO A 69 3.55 5.78 -17.10
N GLU A 70 3.27 6.35 -18.29
CA GLU A 70 2.77 7.72 -18.39
C GLU A 70 1.40 7.90 -17.71
N VAL A 71 0.58 6.85 -17.72
CA VAL A 71 -0.73 6.83 -17.05
C VAL A 71 -0.56 6.61 -15.56
N THR A 72 0.21 5.59 -15.17
CA THR A 72 0.38 5.23 -13.76
C THR A 72 1.16 6.27 -12.96
N ASP A 73 2.17 6.93 -13.57
CA ASP A 73 2.89 8.05 -12.96
C ASP A 73 1.95 9.23 -12.65
N ALA A 74 1.06 9.56 -13.61
CA ALA A 74 0.07 10.61 -13.43
C ALA A 74 -0.93 10.27 -12.30
N LEU A 75 -1.45 9.02 -12.28
CA LEU A 75 -2.35 8.54 -11.22
C LEU A 75 -1.69 8.56 -9.85
N CYS A 76 -0.41 8.16 -9.75
CA CYS A 76 0.35 8.24 -8.51
C CYS A 76 0.47 9.69 -8.03
N ALA A 77 0.85 10.62 -8.91
CA ALA A 77 0.94 12.03 -8.54
C ALA A 77 -0.42 12.60 -8.08
N GLU A 78 -1.50 12.25 -8.77
CA GLU A 78 -2.85 12.71 -8.43
C GLU A 78 -3.32 12.20 -7.06
N VAL A 79 -3.11 10.93 -6.75
CA VAL A 79 -3.50 10.38 -5.46
C VAL A 79 -2.68 10.97 -4.31
N LEU A 80 -1.38 11.19 -4.51
CA LEU A 80 -0.51 11.83 -3.52
C LEU A 80 -0.94 13.28 -3.22
N LEU A 81 -1.32 14.03 -4.25
CA LEU A 81 -1.83 15.39 -4.12
C LEU A 81 -3.21 15.43 -3.47
N LYS A 82 -4.13 14.58 -3.92
CA LYS A 82 -5.51 14.49 -3.40
C LYS A 82 -5.54 14.29 -1.89
N HIS A 83 -4.67 13.42 -1.39
CA HIS A 83 -4.59 13.07 0.04
C HIS A 83 -3.54 13.86 0.81
N ASN A 84 -2.88 14.84 0.17
CA ASN A 84 -1.82 15.63 0.78
C ASN A 84 -0.78 14.74 1.49
N VAL A 85 -0.42 13.63 0.85
CA VAL A 85 0.53 12.66 1.40
C VAL A 85 1.86 13.37 1.63
N LYS A 86 2.39 13.32 2.86
CA LYS A 86 3.64 14.01 3.19
C LYS A 86 4.86 13.17 2.89
N GLN A 87 4.76 11.85 3.06
CA GLN A 87 5.86 10.91 2.85
C GLN A 87 5.38 9.72 2.05
N CYS A 88 6.11 9.39 1.00
CA CYS A 88 5.86 8.21 0.17
C CYS A 88 7.19 7.53 -0.15
N GLN A 89 7.25 6.21 0.02
CA GLN A 89 8.42 5.41 -0.33
C GLN A 89 8.15 4.63 -1.61
N PHE A 90 9.02 4.78 -2.61
CA PHE A 90 8.96 4.05 -3.87
C PHE A 90 9.98 2.90 -3.86
N GLU A 91 9.57 1.73 -4.31
CA GLU A 91 10.53 0.69 -4.63
C GLU A 91 11.39 1.14 -5.82
N SER A 92 12.71 1.00 -5.69
CA SER A 92 13.66 1.51 -6.70
C SER A 92 14.33 0.41 -7.51
N ASN A 93 13.78 -0.80 -7.52
CA ASN A 93 14.22 -1.87 -8.39
C ASN A 93 13.88 -1.52 -9.85
N SER A 94 14.70 -1.99 -10.79
CA SER A 94 14.46 -1.82 -12.23
C SER A 94 14.06 -0.38 -12.64
N ALA A 95 12.84 -0.17 -13.11
CA ALA A 95 12.33 1.12 -13.54
C ALA A 95 11.85 2.02 -12.40
N GLY A 96 11.62 1.49 -11.19
CA GLY A 96 10.94 2.19 -10.09
C GLY A 96 11.66 3.46 -9.62
N GLY A 97 12.99 3.50 -9.72
CA GLY A 97 13.75 4.71 -9.42
C GLY A 97 13.45 5.89 -10.34
N ARG A 98 13.22 5.64 -11.63
CA ARG A 98 12.83 6.65 -12.63
C ARG A 98 11.39 7.10 -12.44
N THR A 99 10.49 6.15 -12.16
CA THR A 99 9.09 6.43 -11.82
C THR A 99 8.99 7.35 -10.61
N ALA A 100 9.76 7.08 -9.54
CA ALA A 100 9.81 7.93 -8.34
C ALA A 100 10.21 9.38 -8.69
N ASP A 101 11.25 9.57 -9.54
CA ASP A 101 11.68 10.91 -9.96
C ASP A 101 10.60 11.63 -10.76
N LYS A 102 9.93 10.90 -11.67
CA LYS A 102 8.86 11.47 -12.50
C LYS A 102 7.65 11.87 -11.69
N VAL A 103 7.21 11.01 -10.77
CA VAL A 103 6.10 11.33 -9.86
C VAL A 103 6.45 12.52 -8.96
N GLN A 104 7.69 12.58 -8.43
CA GLN A 104 8.15 13.72 -7.62
C GLN A 104 8.12 15.03 -8.43
N GLU A 105 8.52 15.00 -9.70
CA GLU A 105 8.43 16.15 -10.60
C GLU A 105 6.98 16.59 -10.79
N LEU A 106 6.07 15.66 -11.11
CA LEU A 106 4.65 15.93 -11.32
C LEU A 106 3.98 16.52 -10.08
N VAL A 107 4.28 15.97 -8.89
CA VAL A 107 3.78 16.49 -7.62
C VAL A 107 4.25 17.93 -7.39
N LYS A 108 5.55 18.22 -7.60
CA LYS A 108 6.10 19.57 -7.45
C LYS A 108 5.52 20.56 -8.43
N LEU A 109 5.36 20.19 -9.70
CA LEU A 109 4.76 21.04 -10.73
C LEU A 109 3.33 21.47 -10.38
N LYS A 110 2.59 20.61 -9.67
CA LYS A 110 1.22 20.90 -9.20
C LYS A 110 1.19 21.52 -7.78
N GLY A 111 2.34 21.95 -7.23
CA GLY A 111 2.43 22.62 -5.94
C GLY A 111 2.36 21.70 -4.72
N GLY A 112 2.47 20.39 -4.90
CA GLY A 112 2.48 19.42 -3.81
C GLY A 112 3.81 19.41 -3.03
N THR A 113 3.74 18.93 -1.79
CA THR A 113 4.89 18.91 -0.85
C THR A 113 5.31 17.49 -0.45
N THR A 114 4.81 16.49 -1.13
CA THR A 114 5.15 15.08 -0.85
C THR A 114 6.66 14.86 -0.96
N HIS A 115 7.26 14.29 0.06
CA HIS A 115 8.65 13.83 0.02
C HIS A 115 8.68 12.36 -0.41
N ILE A 116 9.24 12.11 -1.58
CA ILE A 116 9.39 10.75 -2.13
C ILE A 116 10.79 10.23 -1.80
N THR A 117 10.84 9.09 -1.11
CA THR A 117 12.09 8.34 -0.86
C THR A 117 12.15 7.11 -1.75
N LYS A 118 13.36 6.61 -2.01
CA LYS A 118 13.58 5.41 -2.80
C LYS A 118 14.19 4.33 -1.92
N LYS A 119 13.64 3.11 -1.98
CA LYS A 119 14.16 1.95 -1.26
C LYS A 119 14.37 0.79 -2.22
N ARG A 120 15.57 0.24 -2.26
CA ARG A 120 15.83 -1.00 -2.97
C ARG A 120 15.43 -2.19 -2.12
N THR A 121 14.67 -3.11 -2.68
CA THR A 121 14.23 -4.34 -2.02
C THR A 121 14.92 -5.53 -2.66
N THR A 122 15.51 -6.40 -1.85
CA THR A 122 16.17 -7.64 -2.29
C THR A 122 15.58 -8.89 -1.62
N ALA A 123 14.61 -8.70 -0.72
CA ALA A 123 13.95 -9.78 0.00
C ALA A 123 13.09 -10.65 -0.93
N ASN A 124 12.96 -11.92 -0.60
CA ASN A 124 12.01 -12.80 -1.28
C ASN A 124 10.58 -12.29 -1.04
N LYS A 125 9.85 -12.04 -2.13
CA LYS A 125 8.51 -11.45 -2.14
C LYS A 125 7.52 -12.24 -1.26
N LEU A 126 7.45 -13.56 -1.44
CA LEU A 126 6.55 -14.41 -0.67
C LEU A 126 6.86 -14.38 0.84
N THR A 127 8.13 -14.44 1.19
CA THR A 127 8.57 -14.36 2.59
C THR A 127 8.17 -13.02 3.21
N LYS A 128 8.39 -11.91 2.49
CA LYS A 128 8.00 -10.56 2.92
C LYS A 128 6.50 -10.46 3.18
N ILE A 129 5.67 -10.97 2.25
CA ILE A 129 4.20 -10.99 2.38
C ILE A 129 3.77 -11.77 3.62
N ILE A 130 4.30 -12.97 3.82
CA ILE A 130 3.92 -13.85 4.94
C ILE A 130 4.31 -13.23 6.27
N VAL A 131 5.55 -12.75 6.40
CA VAL A 131 6.07 -12.16 7.66
C VAL A 131 5.26 -10.93 8.08
N ASN A 132 4.84 -10.10 7.12
CA ASN A 132 4.07 -8.88 7.42
C ASN A 132 2.56 -9.10 7.50
N SER A 133 2.05 -10.30 7.20
CA SER A 133 0.61 -10.56 7.12
C SER A 133 -0.13 -10.33 8.44
N ASP A 134 0.50 -10.66 9.56
CA ASP A 134 -0.08 -10.45 10.90
C ASP A 134 -0.22 -8.95 11.21
N PHE A 135 0.78 -8.13 10.87
CA PHE A 135 0.70 -6.67 11.01
C PHE A 135 -0.44 -6.10 10.14
N VAL A 136 -0.53 -6.52 8.88
CA VAL A 136 -1.60 -6.09 7.97
C VAL A 136 -2.98 -6.42 8.54
N LYS A 137 -3.20 -7.65 9.01
CA LYS A 137 -4.49 -8.08 9.59
C LYS A 137 -4.85 -7.32 10.86
N LYS A 138 -3.88 -7.03 11.73
CA LYS A 138 -4.13 -6.43 13.04
C LYS A 138 -4.17 -4.90 13.04
N ARG A 139 -3.44 -4.26 12.13
CA ARG A 139 -3.21 -2.82 12.18
C ARG A 139 -3.85 -2.05 11.02
N PHE A 140 -4.08 -2.71 9.87
CA PHE A 140 -4.74 -2.07 8.74
C PHE A 140 -6.26 -2.21 8.83
N LEU A 141 -6.95 -1.11 8.52
CA LEU A 141 -8.40 -1.08 8.35
C LEU A 141 -8.71 -0.76 6.89
N PHE A 142 -9.61 -1.53 6.33
CA PHE A 142 -10.05 -1.38 4.94
C PHE A 142 -11.48 -0.83 4.90
N LYS A 143 -11.83 -0.09 3.86
CA LYS A 143 -13.19 0.40 3.67
C LYS A 143 -14.21 -0.74 3.72
N ASP A 144 -15.36 -0.48 4.29
CA ASP A 144 -16.51 -1.36 4.16
C ASP A 144 -16.84 -1.59 2.67
N ALA A 145 -17.33 -2.77 2.31
CA ALA A 145 -17.59 -3.15 0.93
C ALA A 145 -18.62 -2.24 0.23
N SER A 146 -19.49 -1.58 0.99
CA SER A 146 -20.47 -0.62 0.46
C SER A 146 -19.85 0.72 0.01
N LYS A 147 -18.59 0.99 0.36
CA LYS A 147 -17.92 2.28 0.10
C LYS A 147 -17.11 2.30 -1.21
N TYR A 148 -17.04 1.19 -1.94
CA TYR A 148 -16.32 1.14 -3.22
C TYR A 148 -16.99 0.17 -4.20
N SER A 149 -16.81 0.39 -5.49
CA SER A 149 -17.26 -0.56 -6.51
C SER A 149 -16.20 -1.64 -6.76
N ALA A 150 -16.63 -2.83 -7.16
CA ALA A 150 -15.72 -3.95 -7.46
C ALA A 150 -14.71 -3.62 -8.57
N ASN A 151 -15.09 -2.77 -9.53
CA ASN A 151 -14.24 -2.38 -10.67
C ASN A 151 -13.37 -1.14 -10.40
N SER A 152 -13.52 -0.50 -9.23
CA SER A 152 -12.65 0.61 -8.83
C SER A 152 -11.22 0.13 -8.54
N PRO A 153 -10.21 1.03 -8.51
CA PRO A 153 -8.87 0.68 -8.05
C PRO A 153 -8.89 0.01 -6.67
N TYR A 154 -9.71 0.51 -5.75
CA TYR A 154 -9.88 -0.04 -4.41
C TYR A 154 -10.50 -1.45 -4.45
N GLY A 155 -11.53 -1.65 -5.28
CA GLY A 155 -12.16 -2.97 -5.46
C GLY A 155 -11.19 -3.99 -6.06
N ARG A 156 -10.36 -3.58 -7.04
CA ARG A 156 -9.28 -4.43 -7.59
C ARG A 156 -8.26 -4.79 -6.51
N MET A 157 -7.80 -3.83 -5.71
CA MET A 157 -6.93 -4.08 -4.56
C MET A 157 -7.51 -5.14 -3.63
N MET A 158 -8.75 -4.98 -3.21
CA MET A 158 -9.41 -5.93 -2.29
C MET A 158 -9.54 -7.33 -2.90
N ASN A 159 -9.87 -7.40 -4.19
CA ASN A 159 -9.98 -8.67 -4.90
C ASN A 159 -8.62 -9.40 -5.00
N MET A 160 -7.56 -8.70 -5.37
CA MET A 160 -6.21 -9.27 -5.44
C MET A 160 -5.72 -9.72 -4.07
N MET A 161 -5.93 -8.90 -3.02
CA MET A 161 -5.57 -9.24 -1.65
C MET A 161 -6.29 -10.50 -1.17
N CYS A 162 -7.61 -10.55 -1.30
CA CYS A 162 -8.43 -11.66 -0.78
C CYS A 162 -8.40 -12.93 -1.67
N SER A 163 -7.78 -12.87 -2.84
CA SER A 163 -7.55 -14.04 -3.69
C SER A 163 -6.15 -14.65 -3.56
N PHE A 164 -5.25 -14.01 -2.80
CA PHE A 164 -3.88 -14.46 -2.66
C PHE A 164 -3.77 -15.70 -1.79
N THR A 165 -3.05 -16.72 -2.29
CA THR A 165 -2.82 -18.00 -1.61
C THR A 165 -1.34 -18.20 -1.30
N VAL A 166 -1.04 -18.77 -0.13
CA VAL A 166 0.35 -19.04 0.30
C VAL A 166 0.96 -20.19 -0.50
N THR A 167 0.16 -21.16 -0.89
CA THR A 167 0.60 -22.44 -1.50
C THR A 167 0.34 -22.53 -2.99
N GLY A 168 -0.31 -21.52 -3.59
CA GLY A 168 -0.72 -21.54 -4.99
C GLY A 168 0.17 -20.69 -5.90
N LYS A 169 -0.05 -20.82 -7.22
CA LYS A 169 0.42 -19.83 -8.18
C LYS A 169 -0.56 -18.66 -8.17
N ASN A 170 -0.11 -17.53 -7.66
CA ASN A 170 -0.88 -16.30 -7.74
C ASN A 170 -0.66 -15.65 -9.11
N LYS A 171 -1.74 -15.16 -9.71
CA LYS A 171 -1.64 -14.45 -10.99
C LYS A 171 -0.98 -13.08 -10.80
N ASN A 172 -1.34 -12.42 -9.70
CA ASN A 172 -0.81 -11.11 -9.32
C ASN A 172 -0.59 -11.12 -7.81
N ASP A 173 0.58 -10.73 -7.38
CA ASP A 173 0.96 -10.59 -5.97
C ASP A 173 1.37 -9.16 -5.59
N ASP A 174 1.21 -8.21 -6.53
CA ASP A 174 1.60 -6.80 -6.38
C ASP A 174 0.90 -6.13 -5.20
N VAL A 175 -0.40 -6.40 -5.00
CA VAL A 175 -1.15 -5.83 -3.87
C VAL A 175 -0.71 -6.40 -2.52
N PRO A 176 -0.65 -7.73 -2.30
CA PRO A 176 -0.11 -8.28 -1.06
C PRO A 176 1.32 -7.82 -0.78
N ASP A 177 2.15 -7.71 -1.81
CA ASP A 177 3.52 -7.24 -1.70
C ASP A 177 3.60 -5.77 -1.30
N GLY A 178 2.86 -4.90 -1.97
CA GLY A 178 2.81 -3.47 -1.65
C GLY A 178 2.23 -3.18 -0.26
N LEU A 179 1.24 -3.97 0.21
CA LEU A 179 0.76 -3.87 1.59
C LEU A 179 1.81 -4.34 2.61
N ALA A 180 2.59 -5.37 2.28
CA ALA A 180 3.73 -5.80 3.11
C ALA A 180 4.84 -4.72 3.13
N GLN A 181 5.13 -4.07 2.01
CA GLN A 181 6.06 -2.95 1.94
C GLN A 181 5.58 -1.75 2.79
N LEU A 182 4.28 -1.44 2.76
CA LEU A 182 3.69 -0.39 3.61
C LEU A 182 3.84 -0.75 5.10
N ALA A 183 3.61 -2.01 5.47
CA ALA A 183 3.81 -2.48 6.85
C ALA A 183 5.28 -2.34 7.29
N GLU A 184 6.25 -2.74 6.46
CA GLU A 184 7.67 -2.56 6.74
C GLU A 184 8.06 -1.08 6.87
N TYR A 185 7.52 -0.23 5.99
CA TYR A 185 7.78 1.20 6.03
C TYR A 185 7.29 1.80 7.35
N ILE A 186 6.05 1.50 7.74
CA ILE A 186 5.47 1.95 9.01
C ILE A 186 6.31 1.48 10.20
N GLN A 187 6.65 0.20 10.25
CA GLN A 187 7.48 -0.37 11.36
C GLN A 187 8.85 0.31 11.43
N SER A 188 9.44 0.69 10.29
CA SER A 188 10.69 1.43 10.25
C SER A 188 10.57 2.84 10.84
N LEU A 189 9.41 3.51 10.64
CA LEU A 189 9.13 4.83 11.22
C LEU A 189 8.84 4.73 12.73
N GLU A 190 8.14 3.68 13.16
CA GLU A 190 7.90 3.42 14.59
C GLU A 190 9.22 3.13 15.34
N GLY A 191 10.11 2.32 14.75
CA GLY A 191 11.43 2.01 15.32
C GLY A 191 12.33 3.24 15.47
N ALA A 192 12.29 4.15 14.50
CA ALA A 192 13.07 5.40 14.55
C ALA A 192 12.62 6.36 15.68
N LYS A 193 11.37 6.26 16.14
CA LYS A 193 10.87 7.09 17.26
C LYS A 193 11.35 6.62 18.63
N VAL A 194 11.91 5.43 18.76
CA VAL A 194 12.30 4.81 20.05
C VAL A 194 13.75 5.07 20.45
N GLU A 195 14.59 5.67 19.61
CA GLU A 195 15.94 6.11 20.00
C GLU A 195 15.91 7.35 20.89
N VAL A 196 15.48 7.15 22.14
CA VAL A 196 15.70 8.13 23.21
C VAL A 196 17.16 8.04 23.64
N PHE A 197 18.01 8.91 23.13
CA PHE A 197 19.36 9.09 23.66
C PHE A 197 19.28 9.53 25.12
N LYS A 198 19.52 8.61 26.06
CA LYS A 198 19.92 8.96 27.40
C LYS A 198 21.31 9.58 27.29
N ARG A 199 21.43 10.90 27.46
CA ARG A 199 22.72 11.53 27.65
C ARG A 199 23.35 10.94 28.92
N PRO A 200 24.58 10.41 28.87
CA PRO A 200 25.31 10.13 30.09
C PRO A 200 25.60 11.47 30.76
N PHE A 201 25.24 11.58 32.03
CA PHE A 201 25.67 12.66 32.91
C PHE A 201 27.13 12.44 33.29
#